data_94ce1fd28efec039d125e437578a982a
#
_entry.id   94ce1fd28efec039d125e437578a982a
#
_cell.length_a   1.000
_cell.length_b   1.000
_cell.length_c   1.000
_cell.angle_alpha   90.00
_cell.angle_beta   90.00
_cell.angle_gamma   90.00
#
_symmetry.space_group_name_H-M   'P 1'
#
loop_
_entity.id
_entity.type
_entity.pdbx_description
1 polymer ?
#
loop_
_entity_poly.entity_id
_entity_poly.type
_entity_poly.pdbx_seq_one_letter_code
_entity_poly.pdbx_strand_id
1 'polypeptide(L)'
;MHPMLKLSVVGLLVAAPACYHATVDTGLTPSTVVAEKSWASGWLWGLVPPSTVATASTCPHGAAKVETQHSFLNMLAGALTGGIYSPMSIKVTCAQGGRAFLSPTAPTIDVGANATPEQVRDAISRAANLSLRTGEPVYIEY
;
A
#
# COMPACT_ATOMS: atom_id res chain seq x y z
N MET A 1 39.76 -5.57 -27.49
CA MET A 1 38.84 -6.05 -26.44
C MET A 1 38.31 -7.41 -26.88
N HIS A 2 38.61 -8.46 -26.10
CA HIS A 2 38.19 -9.81 -26.43
C HIS A 2 36.65 -9.94 -26.47
N PRO A 3 36.07 -10.66 -27.44
CA PRO A 3 34.62 -10.84 -27.56
C PRO A 3 33.99 -11.47 -26.29
N MET A 4 34.74 -12.32 -25.61
CA MET A 4 34.32 -12.92 -24.34
C MET A 4 34.12 -11.90 -23.22
N LEU A 5 34.95 -10.84 -23.15
CA LEU A 5 34.79 -9.77 -22.17
C LEU A 5 33.52 -8.96 -22.40
N LYS A 6 33.17 -8.73 -23.68
CA LYS A 6 31.90 -8.04 -24.05
C LYS A 6 30.69 -8.87 -23.68
N LEU A 7 30.73 -10.19 -23.88
CA LEU A 7 29.66 -11.11 -23.49
C LEU A 7 29.46 -11.15 -21.98
N SER A 8 30.57 -11.17 -21.22
CA SER A 8 30.51 -11.16 -19.75
C SER A 8 29.95 -9.86 -19.21
N VAL A 9 30.31 -8.70 -19.78
CA VAL A 9 29.78 -7.39 -19.36
C VAL A 9 28.29 -7.27 -19.69
N VAL A 10 27.84 -7.75 -20.85
CA VAL A 10 26.43 -7.78 -21.22
C VAL A 10 25.64 -8.70 -20.30
N GLY A 11 26.18 -9.89 -19.97
CA GLY A 11 25.57 -10.81 -19.02
C GLY A 11 25.41 -10.22 -17.61
N LEU A 12 26.40 -9.46 -17.14
CA LEU A 12 26.40 -8.80 -15.84
C LEU A 12 25.39 -7.64 -15.80
N LEU A 13 25.24 -6.89 -16.89
CA LEU A 13 24.27 -5.78 -17.02
C LEU A 13 22.82 -6.27 -17.06
N VAL A 14 22.56 -7.45 -17.61
CA VAL A 14 21.22 -8.06 -17.65
C VAL A 14 20.83 -8.65 -16.30
N ALA A 15 21.80 -9.03 -15.46
CA ALA A 15 21.54 -9.56 -14.11
C ALA A 15 21.31 -8.48 -13.04
N ALA A 16 21.59 -7.22 -13.34
CA ALA A 16 21.56 -6.12 -12.36
C ALA A 16 20.18 -5.58 -11.93
N PRO A 17 19.07 -5.71 -12.72
CA PRO A 17 17.79 -5.12 -12.33
C PRO A 17 16.88 -6.02 -11.48
N ALA A 18 17.43 -6.94 -10.72
CA ALA A 18 16.71 -8.11 -10.25
C ALA A 18 15.89 -7.98 -8.95
N CYS A 19 15.91 -6.87 -8.24
CA CYS A 19 15.15 -6.72 -6.99
C CYS A 19 14.33 -5.43 -6.98
N TYR A 20 13.13 -5.50 -7.52
CA TYR A 20 12.16 -4.43 -7.32
C TYR A 20 11.46 -4.64 -5.98
N HIS A 21 11.57 -3.65 -5.10
CA HIS A 21 10.87 -3.59 -3.81
C HIS A 21 10.22 -2.21 -3.70
N ALA A 22 8.92 -2.18 -3.63
CA ALA A 22 8.16 -0.97 -3.36
C ALA A 22 7.48 -1.09 -2.00
N THR A 23 7.58 -0.04 -1.22
CA THR A 23 6.95 0.06 0.10
C THR A 23 6.07 1.29 0.11
N VAL A 24 4.83 1.11 0.52
CA VAL A 24 3.88 2.19 0.82
C VAL A 24 3.60 2.14 2.31
N ASP A 25 3.93 3.22 3.00
CA ASP A 25 3.64 3.40 4.42
C ASP A 25 2.48 4.37 4.56
N THR A 26 1.47 3.98 5.34
CA THR A 26 0.27 4.79 5.55
C THR A 26 0.38 5.71 6.77
N GLY A 27 1.48 5.61 7.54
CA GLY A 27 1.67 6.34 8.78
C GLY A 27 0.92 5.76 9.99
N LEU A 28 0.19 4.65 9.81
CA LEU A 28 -0.47 3.95 10.90
C LEU A 28 0.52 3.08 11.67
N THR A 29 0.33 2.93 12.98
CA THR A 29 1.16 2.04 13.81
C THR A 29 1.02 0.60 13.33
N PRO A 30 2.11 -0.08 12.93
CA PRO A 30 2.04 -1.45 12.44
C PRO A 30 1.73 -2.42 13.57
N SER A 31 0.89 -3.42 13.30
CA SER A 31 0.63 -4.55 14.18
C SER A 31 1.51 -5.74 13.83
N THR A 32 1.40 -6.80 14.64
CA THR A 32 2.05 -8.09 14.34
C THR A 32 1.29 -8.93 13.31
N VAL A 33 0.07 -8.49 12.93
CA VAL A 33 -0.76 -9.20 11.96
C VAL A 33 -0.34 -8.82 10.55
N VAL A 34 0.01 -9.83 9.77
CA VAL A 34 0.48 -9.68 8.39
C VAL A 34 -0.36 -10.56 7.47
N ALA A 35 -0.86 -9.98 6.39
CA ALA A 35 -1.45 -10.71 5.28
C ALA A 35 -0.42 -10.78 4.15
N GLU A 36 -0.04 -11.99 3.75
CA GLU A 36 0.95 -12.21 2.69
C GLU A 36 0.35 -13.02 1.55
N LYS A 37 0.65 -12.59 0.33
CA LYS A 37 0.34 -13.32 -0.90
C LYS A 37 1.59 -13.42 -1.75
N SER A 38 2.30 -14.55 -1.63
CA SER A 38 3.60 -14.77 -2.27
C SER A 38 3.51 -14.92 -3.80
N TRP A 39 2.34 -15.25 -4.35
CA TRP A 39 2.08 -15.43 -5.78
C TRP A 39 0.85 -14.63 -6.21
N ALA A 40 0.97 -13.32 -6.27
CA ALA A 40 -0.04 -12.47 -6.87
C ALA A 40 0.20 -12.45 -8.38
N SER A 41 -0.70 -13.08 -9.15
CA SER A 41 -0.55 -13.28 -10.60
C SER A 41 -0.77 -11.97 -11.36
N GLY A 42 0.30 -11.42 -11.90
CA GLY A 42 0.27 -10.36 -12.91
C GLY A 42 0.51 -10.93 -14.29
N TRP A 43 0.15 -10.21 -15.34
CA TRP A 43 0.28 -10.64 -16.73
C TRP A 43 0.81 -9.52 -17.61
N LEU A 44 1.42 -9.91 -18.76
CA LEU A 44 1.90 -9.00 -19.78
C LEU A 44 2.82 -7.90 -19.23
N TRP A 45 3.93 -8.31 -18.61
CA TRP A 45 4.92 -7.39 -18.00
C TRP A 45 4.32 -6.43 -16.98
N GLY A 46 3.24 -6.85 -16.26
CA GLY A 46 2.59 -6.02 -15.25
C GLY A 46 1.49 -5.09 -15.80
N LEU A 47 1.17 -5.14 -17.08
CA LEU A 47 0.05 -4.38 -17.67
C LEU A 47 -1.30 -4.83 -17.10
N VAL A 48 -1.44 -6.14 -16.81
CA VAL A 48 -2.60 -6.66 -16.09
C VAL A 48 -2.18 -6.83 -14.63
N PRO A 49 -2.68 -5.97 -13.73
CA PRO A 49 -2.31 -6.03 -12.32
C PRO A 49 -2.83 -7.32 -11.67
N PRO A 50 -2.20 -7.77 -10.58
CA PRO A 50 -2.69 -8.92 -9.82
C PRO A 50 -4.07 -8.66 -9.23
N SER A 51 -4.82 -9.73 -9.00
CA SER A 51 -6.10 -9.65 -8.30
C SER A 51 -5.94 -8.97 -6.93
N THR A 52 -6.94 -8.20 -6.55
CA THR A 52 -6.97 -7.48 -5.27
C THR A 52 -6.69 -8.43 -4.10
N VAL A 53 -5.88 -7.99 -3.16
CA VAL A 53 -5.69 -8.66 -1.88
C VAL A 53 -6.82 -8.19 -0.96
N ALA A 54 -7.74 -9.10 -0.63
CA ALA A 54 -8.82 -8.80 0.30
C ALA A 54 -8.23 -8.69 1.72
N THR A 55 -7.94 -7.48 2.15
CA THR A 55 -7.36 -7.20 3.47
C THR A 55 -8.43 -6.89 4.52
N ALA A 56 -9.67 -6.59 4.11
CA ALA A 56 -10.74 -6.17 5.01
C ALA A 56 -11.05 -7.18 6.12
N SER A 57 -10.97 -8.49 5.82
CA SER A 57 -11.19 -9.54 6.82
C SER A 57 -10.00 -9.78 7.74
N THR A 58 -8.78 -9.49 7.27
CA THR A 58 -7.53 -9.73 8.03
C THR A 58 -7.08 -8.49 8.77
N CYS A 59 -7.33 -7.30 8.20
CA CYS A 59 -6.92 -6.01 8.75
C CYS A 59 -8.15 -5.13 9.04
N PRO A 60 -8.91 -5.40 10.10
CA PRO A 60 -10.14 -4.64 10.42
C PRO A 60 -9.89 -3.16 10.69
N HIS A 61 -8.65 -2.80 11.06
CA HIS A 61 -8.24 -1.42 11.33
C HIS A 61 -7.44 -0.79 10.19
N GLY A 62 -7.44 -1.42 9.00
CA GLY A 62 -6.72 -0.95 7.83
C GLY A 62 -5.29 -1.48 7.75
N ALA A 63 -4.58 -1.08 6.70
CA ALA A 63 -3.20 -1.44 6.44
C ALA A 63 -2.26 -0.33 6.92
N ALA A 64 -1.26 -0.67 7.73
CA ALA A 64 -0.20 0.25 8.13
C ALA A 64 0.90 0.34 7.07
N LYS A 65 1.23 -0.80 6.45
CA LYS A 65 2.30 -0.89 5.47
C LYS A 65 1.95 -1.89 4.38
N VAL A 66 2.23 -1.53 3.13
CA VAL A 66 2.10 -2.44 1.99
C VAL A 66 3.46 -2.54 1.31
N GLU A 67 3.96 -3.76 1.20
CA GLU A 67 5.23 -4.08 0.54
C GLU A 67 4.94 -4.96 -0.66
N THR A 68 5.48 -4.58 -1.81
CA THR A 68 5.46 -5.40 -3.02
C THR A 68 6.88 -5.70 -3.44
N GLN A 69 7.16 -6.97 -3.73
CA GLN A 69 8.49 -7.39 -4.13
C GLN A 69 8.43 -8.49 -5.20
N HIS A 70 9.43 -8.52 -6.05
CA HIS A 70 9.69 -9.67 -6.92
C HIS A 70 10.73 -10.57 -6.25
N SER A 71 10.31 -11.77 -5.85
CA SER A 71 11.25 -12.79 -5.40
C SER A 71 12.02 -13.37 -6.58
N PHE A 72 13.17 -14.02 -6.33
CA PHE A 72 13.92 -14.69 -7.38
C PHE A 72 13.08 -15.70 -8.17
N LEU A 73 12.20 -16.45 -7.48
CA LEU A 73 11.30 -17.42 -8.14
C LEU A 73 10.24 -16.73 -9.01
N ASN A 74 9.72 -15.59 -8.57
CA ASN A 74 8.77 -14.81 -9.36
C ASN A 74 9.43 -14.29 -10.64
N MET A 75 10.67 -13.83 -10.55
CA MET A 75 11.43 -13.37 -11.71
C MET A 75 11.80 -14.53 -12.65
N LEU A 76 12.16 -15.68 -12.11
CA LEU A 76 12.44 -16.88 -12.91
C LEU A 76 11.19 -17.31 -13.69
N ALA A 77 10.02 -17.34 -13.06
CA ALA A 77 8.74 -17.62 -13.72
C ALA A 77 8.44 -16.60 -14.82
N GLY A 78 8.68 -15.32 -14.58
CA GLY A 78 8.56 -14.25 -15.56
C GLY A 78 9.50 -14.46 -16.74
N ALA A 79 10.76 -14.78 -16.50
CA ALA A 79 11.78 -15.02 -17.53
C ALA A 79 11.43 -16.25 -18.40
N LEU A 80 11.01 -17.37 -17.79
CA LEU A 80 10.62 -18.59 -18.49
C LEU A 80 9.39 -18.39 -19.39
N THR A 81 8.49 -17.47 -19.02
CA THR A 81 7.29 -17.16 -19.80
C THR A 81 7.48 -15.97 -20.75
N GLY A 82 8.70 -15.45 -20.88
CA GLY A 82 8.98 -14.26 -21.71
C GLY A 82 8.25 -13.01 -21.20
N GLY A 83 7.92 -12.94 -19.89
CA GLY A 83 7.22 -11.82 -19.29
C GLY A 83 5.70 -11.86 -19.43
N ILE A 84 5.15 -12.88 -20.08
CA ILE A 84 3.67 -13.04 -20.20
C ILE A 84 3.06 -13.24 -18.81
N TYR A 85 3.69 -14.06 -17.97
CA TYR A 85 3.32 -14.25 -16.58
C TYR A 85 4.32 -13.53 -15.68
N SER A 86 3.86 -12.55 -14.92
CA SER A 86 4.68 -11.67 -14.07
C SER A 86 4.17 -11.71 -12.63
N PRO A 87 4.42 -12.82 -11.89
CA PRO A 87 3.96 -12.93 -10.52
C PRO A 87 4.76 -12.00 -9.60
N MET A 88 4.13 -11.53 -8.53
CA MET A 88 4.76 -10.71 -7.49
C MET A 88 4.34 -11.16 -6.10
N SER A 89 5.12 -10.83 -5.10
CA SER A 89 4.77 -11.06 -3.70
C SER A 89 4.25 -9.75 -3.12
N ILE A 90 3.10 -9.83 -2.43
CA ILE A 90 2.47 -8.69 -1.76
C ILE A 90 2.38 -9.05 -0.28
N LYS A 91 2.90 -8.17 0.57
CA LYS A 91 2.85 -8.28 2.02
C LYS A 91 2.17 -7.04 2.58
N VAL A 92 1.09 -7.23 3.30
CA VAL A 92 0.34 -6.17 3.96
C VAL A 92 0.45 -6.34 5.45
N THR A 93 1.06 -5.38 6.13
CA THR A 93 1.09 -5.31 7.59
C THR A 93 -0.13 -4.53 8.04
N CYS A 94 -0.98 -5.15 8.85
CA CYS A 94 -2.19 -4.51 9.36
C CYS A 94 -1.84 -3.39 10.34
N ALA A 95 -2.72 -2.41 10.46
CA ALA A 95 -2.62 -1.41 11.50
C ALA A 95 -2.98 -2.01 12.87
N GLN A 96 -2.26 -1.60 13.90
CA GLN A 96 -2.59 -1.90 15.28
C GLN A 96 -3.80 -1.04 15.66
N GLY A 97 -4.91 -1.64 16.04
CA GLY A 97 -6.19 -1.00 16.24
C GLY A 97 -6.08 0.40 16.84
N GLY A 98 -6.67 1.32 16.19
CA GLY A 98 -6.63 2.74 16.50
C GLY A 98 -7.03 3.49 15.23
N ARG A 99 -7.81 4.52 15.36
CA ARG A 99 -8.16 5.47 14.30
C ARG A 99 -6.90 5.87 13.54
N ALA A 100 -6.98 6.06 12.22
CA ALA A 100 -5.96 6.75 11.45
C ALA A 100 -5.38 7.87 12.31
N PHE A 101 -4.06 7.98 12.37
CA PHE A 101 -3.31 8.82 13.29
C PHE A 101 -4.03 10.15 13.52
N LEU A 102 -4.93 10.14 14.50
CA LEU A 102 -5.46 11.37 15.03
C LEU A 102 -4.26 11.98 15.75
N SER A 103 -3.73 13.07 15.25
CA SER A 103 -2.85 13.87 16.08
C SER A 103 -3.57 14.00 17.43
N PRO A 104 -2.96 13.59 18.55
CA PRO A 104 -3.65 13.64 19.86
C PRO A 104 -4.15 15.05 20.21
N THR A 105 -3.71 16.05 19.45
CA THR A 105 -4.10 17.46 19.57
C THR A 105 -5.06 17.91 18.48
N ALA A 106 -5.40 17.05 17.51
CA ALA A 106 -6.29 17.45 16.42
C ALA A 106 -7.73 17.66 16.94
N PRO A 107 -8.36 18.78 16.59
CA PRO A 107 -9.72 19.07 17.01
C PRO A 107 -10.70 18.05 16.42
N THR A 108 -11.60 17.54 17.26
CA THR A 108 -12.66 16.60 16.88
C THR A 108 -14.01 17.28 17.07
N ILE A 109 -14.90 17.14 16.10
CA ILE A 109 -16.28 17.56 16.17
C ILE A 109 -17.14 16.31 16.29
N ASP A 110 -17.77 16.13 17.45
CA ASP A 110 -18.72 15.03 17.69
C ASP A 110 -20.11 15.45 17.16
N VAL A 111 -20.72 14.60 16.36
CA VAL A 111 -22.05 14.84 15.77
C VAL A 111 -23.11 13.89 16.36
N GLY A 112 -22.64 12.85 17.07
CA GLY A 112 -23.50 11.83 17.66
C GLY A 112 -24.06 10.82 16.66
N ALA A 113 -24.26 9.57 17.10
CA ALA A 113 -24.66 8.44 16.26
C ALA A 113 -26.05 8.56 15.60
N ASN A 114 -26.90 9.48 16.06
CA ASN A 114 -28.26 9.73 15.52
C ASN A 114 -28.38 11.09 14.84
N ALA A 115 -27.29 11.65 14.34
CA ALA A 115 -27.30 12.96 13.74
C ALA A 115 -28.14 13.02 12.46
N THR A 116 -28.90 14.08 12.33
CA THR A 116 -29.64 14.35 11.08
C THR A 116 -28.67 14.75 9.95
N PRO A 117 -29.07 14.56 8.68
CA PRO A 117 -28.24 14.99 7.54
C PRO A 117 -27.85 16.48 7.57
N GLU A 118 -28.68 17.32 8.17
CA GLU A 118 -28.41 18.76 8.33
C GLU A 118 -27.31 18.99 9.37
N GLN A 119 -27.35 18.29 10.50
CA GLN A 119 -26.33 18.35 11.53
C GLN A 119 -24.97 17.86 11.03
N VAL A 120 -24.96 16.79 10.23
CA VAL A 120 -23.73 16.28 9.60
C VAL A 120 -23.17 17.33 8.62
N ARG A 121 -24.02 17.95 7.80
CA ARG A 121 -23.59 18.98 6.84
C ARG A 121 -23.02 20.22 7.57
N ASP A 122 -23.65 20.63 8.65
CA ASP A 122 -23.16 21.75 9.47
C ASP A 122 -21.81 21.43 10.13
N ALA A 123 -21.66 20.21 10.66
CA ALA A 123 -20.39 19.72 11.22
C ALA A 123 -19.27 19.72 10.18
N ILE A 124 -19.55 19.23 8.95
CA ILE A 124 -18.59 19.25 7.85
C ILE A 124 -18.17 20.69 7.52
N SER A 125 -19.14 21.62 7.47
CA SER A 125 -18.85 23.02 7.19
C SER A 125 -17.99 23.66 8.28
N ARG A 126 -18.25 23.36 9.54
CA ARG A 126 -17.44 23.80 10.68
C ARG A 126 -16.05 23.21 10.65
N ALA A 127 -15.92 21.91 10.37
CA ALA A 127 -14.64 21.22 10.26
C ALA A 127 -13.77 21.83 9.14
N ALA A 128 -14.36 22.07 7.97
CA ALA A 128 -13.67 22.69 6.84
C ALA A 128 -13.17 24.11 7.19
N ASN A 129 -14.02 24.94 7.81
CA ASN A 129 -13.64 26.29 8.21
C ASN A 129 -12.54 26.28 9.28
N LEU A 130 -12.58 25.33 10.22
CA LEU A 130 -11.58 25.21 11.26
C LEU A 130 -10.24 24.75 10.66
N SER A 131 -10.27 23.74 9.78
CA SER A 131 -9.08 23.26 9.07
C SER A 131 -8.43 24.35 8.21
N LEU A 132 -9.21 25.18 7.54
CA LEU A 132 -8.69 26.32 6.77
C LEU A 132 -8.00 27.38 7.64
N ARG A 133 -8.45 27.55 8.89
CA ARG A 133 -7.88 28.54 9.82
C ARG A 133 -6.64 28.02 10.54
N THR A 134 -6.61 26.75 10.90
CA THR A 134 -5.53 26.14 11.70
C THR A 134 -4.44 25.52 10.83
N GLY A 135 -4.75 25.18 9.56
CA GLY A 135 -3.88 24.39 8.71
C GLY A 135 -3.77 22.92 9.16
N GLU A 136 -4.58 22.49 10.13
CA GLU A 136 -4.55 21.15 10.70
C GLU A 136 -5.81 20.36 10.28
N PRO A 137 -5.72 19.02 10.20
CA PRO A 137 -6.89 18.19 9.95
C PRO A 137 -7.87 18.26 11.13
N VAL A 138 -9.16 18.35 10.83
CA VAL A 138 -10.26 18.31 11.82
C VAL A 138 -11.05 17.03 11.60
N TYR A 139 -11.31 16.30 12.65
CA TYR A 139 -12.01 15.02 12.59
C TYR A 139 -13.48 15.18 12.98
N ILE A 140 -14.35 14.42 12.31
CA ILE A 140 -15.77 14.35 12.63
C ILE A 140 -16.03 12.94 13.17
N GLU A 141 -16.59 12.88 14.37
CA GLU A 141 -16.95 11.63 15.02
C GLU A 141 -18.49 11.51 15.07
N TYR A 142 -19.03 10.33 14.68
CA TYR A 142 -20.47 10.01 14.66
C TYR A 142 -20.72 8.54 15.00
#